data_772a8107564daa62f120b7d26965c0eb
#
_entry.id   772a8107564daa62f120b7d26965c0eb
#
_cell.length_a   1.000
_cell.length_b   1.000
_cell.length_c   1.000
_cell.angle_alpha   90.00
_cell.angle_beta   90.00
_cell.angle_gamma   90.00
#
_symmetry.space_group_name_H-M   'P 1'
#
loop_
_entity.id
_entity.type
_entity.pdbx_description
1 polymer ?
#
loop_
_entity_poly.entity_id
_entity_poly.type
_entity_poly.pdbx_seq_one_letter_code
_entity_poly.pdbx_strand_id
1 'polypeptide(L)'
;NLYNPDLKWETTVTRNIGIDYGFWNNRISGAIDFYWNTTRDLLMRTEIPSLSGYNYQYKNFGQTSNKGVELSVSAVLFDKKNFSLNFNANIAYNRNRIDKLNTDSPWQSSNWSGSTMAKYEDFRVEKGGRLGEVWGYKTNGYYTVYDPVTNPTGELVWAGSEWGLKDGMQDNSPTITGGKYYPGGLKLECDKDGNPLKQRLGNTIAPTTGGFGFDGRVGNFDFNVF
;
A
#
# COMPACT_ATOMS: atom_id res chain seq x y z
N ASN A 1 7.02 31.82 2.83
CA ASN A 1 7.46 31.01 1.68
C ASN A 1 8.72 31.64 1.09
N LEU A 2 9.82 30.91 1.06
CA LEU A 2 11.04 31.34 0.39
C LEU A 2 10.89 31.13 -1.12
N TYR A 3 11.22 32.17 -1.91
CA TYR A 3 11.18 32.09 -3.36
C TYR A 3 12.22 31.10 -3.90
N ASN A 4 11.84 30.32 -4.90
CA ASN A 4 12.73 29.39 -5.60
C ASN A 4 12.76 29.76 -7.10
N PRO A 5 13.87 30.34 -7.59
CA PRO A 5 13.97 30.76 -8.99
C PRO A 5 14.01 29.58 -9.98
N ASP A 6 14.40 28.38 -9.52
CA ASP A 6 14.53 27.19 -10.36
C ASP A 6 13.24 26.34 -10.40
N LEU A 7 12.15 26.88 -9.82
CA LEU A 7 10.88 26.17 -9.73
C LEU A 7 10.27 25.96 -11.12
N LYS A 8 10.00 24.72 -11.46
CA LYS A 8 9.33 24.31 -12.70
C LYS A 8 7.90 23.88 -12.44
N TRP A 9 7.04 24.07 -13.42
CA TRP A 9 5.70 23.52 -13.40
C TRP A 9 5.72 22.00 -13.50
N GLU A 10 4.86 21.38 -12.72
CA GLU A 10 4.58 19.96 -12.83
C GLU A 10 4.00 19.64 -14.20
N THR A 11 4.52 18.59 -14.83
CA THR A 11 4.10 18.19 -16.18
C THR A 11 3.72 16.71 -16.17
N THR A 12 2.48 16.41 -16.57
CA THR A 12 2.01 15.04 -16.76
C THR A 12 1.86 14.74 -18.25
N VAL A 13 2.54 13.69 -18.69
CA VAL A 13 2.40 13.13 -20.03
C VAL A 13 1.61 11.84 -19.93
N THR A 14 0.41 11.84 -20.53
CA THR A 14 -0.47 10.68 -20.59
C THR A 14 -0.39 10.02 -21.96
N ARG A 15 -0.33 8.69 -21.96
CA ARG A 15 -0.36 7.87 -23.18
C ARG A 15 -1.30 6.71 -22.93
N ASN A 16 -2.17 6.43 -23.88
CA ASN A 16 -3.09 5.30 -23.84
C ASN A 16 -3.25 4.68 -25.22
N ILE A 17 -3.55 3.39 -25.24
CA ILE A 17 -3.96 2.62 -26.40
C ILE A 17 -5.14 1.78 -25.97
N GLY A 18 -6.27 1.95 -26.66
CA GLY A 18 -7.51 1.22 -26.42
C GLY A 18 -7.93 0.40 -27.63
N ILE A 19 -8.60 -0.71 -27.36
CA ILE A 19 -9.20 -1.59 -28.37
C ILE A 19 -10.63 -1.87 -27.92
N ASP A 20 -11.58 -1.45 -28.74
CA ASP A 20 -12.98 -1.83 -28.60
C ASP A 20 -13.23 -3.12 -29.36
N TYR A 21 -14.01 -4.01 -28.80
CA TYR A 21 -14.36 -5.26 -29.42
C TYR A 21 -15.85 -5.57 -29.30
N GLY A 22 -16.36 -6.30 -30.33
CA GLY A 22 -17.74 -6.78 -30.36
C GLY A 22 -17.83 -8.09 -31.12
N PHE A 23 -18.45 -9.09 -30.51
CA PHE A 23 -18.62 -10.41 -31.05
C PHE A 23 -20.11 -10.79 -31.13
N TRP A 24 -20.46 -11.62 -32.10
CA TRP A 24 -21.82 -12.16 -32.30
C TRP A 24 -22.90 -11.08 -32.32
N ASN A 25 -22.77 -10.12 -33.23
CA ASN A 25 -23.64 -8.96 -33.34
C ASN A 25 -23.74 -8.17 -32.01
N ASN A 26 -22.58 -7.92 -31.38
CA ASN A 26 -22.44 -7.21 -30.10
C ASN A 26 -23.14 -7.89 -28.92
N ARG A 27 -23.39 -9.19 -28.97
CA ARG A 27 -23.84 -9.94 -27.80
C ARG A 27 -22.78 -9.98 -26.70
N ILE A 28 -21.50 -9.94 -27.07
CA ILE A 28 -20.39 -9.69 -26.18
C ILE A 28 -19.62 -8.51 -26.75
N SER A 29 -19.49 -7.46 -25.97
CA SER A 29 -18.75 -6.25 -26.33
C SER A 29 -17.94 -5.73 -25.12
N GLY A 30 -16.99 -4.89 -25.40
CA GLY A 30 -16.20 -4.27 -24.37
C GLY A 30 -15.00 -3.52 -24.92
N ALA A 31 -14.13 -3.10 -24.00
CA ALA A 31 -12.91 -2.40 -24.33
C ALA A 31 -11.74 -2.93 -23.47
N ILE A 32 -10.56 -2.85 -24.03
CA ILE A 32 -9.30 -3.07 -23.33
C ILE A 32 -8.46 -1.82 -23.54
N ASP A 33 -8.07 -1.17 -22.42
CA ASP A 33 -7.27 0.04 -22.45
C ASP A 33 -5.94 -0.21 -21.73
N PHE A 34 -4.85 0.19 -22.35
CA PHE A 34 -3.52 0.22 -21.79
C PHE A 34 -3.07 1.66 -21.66
N TYR A 35 -2.60 2.05 -20.49
CA TYR A 35 -2.08 3.39 -20.29
C TYR A 35 -0.74 3.39 -19.55
N TRP A 36 0.05 4.44 -19.85
CA TRP A 36 1.26 4.75 -19.09
C TRP A 36 1.46 6.26 -19.03
N ASN A 37 1.43 6.75 -17.81
CA ASN A 37 1.52 8.17 -17.50
C ASN A 37 2.81 8.46 -16.78
N THR A 38 3.39 9.61 -17.02
CA THR A 38 4.60 10.07 -16.33
C THR A 38 4.38 11.51 -15.89
N THR A 39 4.50 11.73 -14.58
CA THR A 39 4.48 13.08 -13.99
C THR A 39 5.88 13.45 -13.56
N ARG A 40 6.40 14.54 -14.10
CA ARG A 40 7.72 15.10 -13.85
C ARG A 40 7.62 16.38 -13.05
N ASP A 41 8.71 16.71 -12.40
CA ASP A 41 8.87 17.96 -11.66
C ASP A 41 7.78 18.17 -10.59
N LEU A 42 7.38 17.06 -9.93
CA LEU A 42 6.39 17.07 -8.86
C LEU A 42 6.71 18.16 -7.83
N LEU A 43 5.74 18.99 -7.54
CA LEU A 43 5.88 20.09 -6.59
C LEU A 43 5.62 19.61 -5.16
N MET A 44 6.61 19.81 -4.30
CA MET A 44 6.45 19.53 -2.88
C MET A 44 6.87 20.73 -2.03
N ARG A 45 6.16 20.88 -0.93
CA ARG A 45 6.54 21.77 0.15
C ARG A 45 7.61 21.11 0.99
N THR A 46 8.79 21.70 1.05
CA THR A 46 9.93 21.21 1.83
C THR A 46 10.20 22.17 2.98
N GLU A 47 10.33 21.64 4.18
CA GLU A 47 10.75 22.43 5.34
C GLU A 47 12.21 22.86 5.16
N ILE A 48 12.50 24.10 5.57
CA ILE A 48 13.84 24.68 5.51
C ILE A 48 14.24 25.18 6.89
N PRO A 49 15.54 25.24 7.19
CA PRO A 49 16.02 25.71 8.48
C PRO A 49 15.48 27.10 8.83
N SER A 50 15.01 27.27 10.06
CA SER A 50 14.40 28.50 10.56
C SER A 50 15.31 29.72 10.49
N LEU A 51 16.63 29.52 10.40
CA LEU A 51 17.62 30.59 10.20
C LEU A 51 17.39 31.40 8.92
N SER A 52 16.68 30.83 7.94
CA SER A 52 16.34 31.53 6.69
C SER A 52 15.23 32.57 6.83
N GLY A 53 14.58 32.65 8.00
CA GLY A 53 13.40 33.48 8.24
C GLY A 53 12.10 32.94 7.59
N TYR A 54 12.15 31.78 7.01
CA TYR A 54 11.02 31.12 6.37
C TYR A 54 10.90 29.66 6.85
N ASN A 55 9.67 29.15 6.93
CA ASN A 55 9.42 27.81 7.41
C ASN A 55 9.46 26.75 6.31
N TYR A 56 9.27 27.14 5.05
CA TYR A 56 9.23 26.22 3.94
C TYR A 56 9.55 26.86 2.59
N GLN A 57 9.88 26.02 1.63
CA GLN A 57 10.08 26.36 0.23
C GLN A 57 9.43 25.31 -0.66
N TYR A 58 8.89 25.70 -1.81
CA TYR A 58 8.48 24.75 -2.83
C TYR A 58 9.68 24.34 -3.69
N LYS A 59 9.80 23.02 -3.92
CA LYS A 59 10.83 22.44 -4.77
C LYS A 59 10.24 21.38 -5.69
N ASN A 60 10.89 21.16 -6.83
CA ASN A 60 10.58 20.02 -7.69
C ASN A 60 11.19 18.77 -7.08
N PHE A 61 10.35 17.93 -6.50
CA PHE A 61 10.77 16.83 -5.64
C PHE A 61 11.13 15.57 -6.41
N GLY A 62 10.51 15.32 -7.57
CA GLY A 62 10.81 14.10 -8.30
C GLY A 62 9.91 13.81 -9.49
N GLN A 63 9.87 12.53 -9.82
CA GLN A 63 9.09 11.99 -10.93
C GLN A 63 8.40 10.70 -10.52
N THR A 64 7.16 10.54 -10.95
CA THR A 64 6.39 9.29 -10.79
C THR A 64 5.89 8.80 -12.15
N SER A 65 5.65 7.51 -12.24
CA SER A 65 4.96 6.89 -13.35
C SER A 65 3.83 5.99 -12.89
N ASN A 66 2.78 5.90 -13.72
CA ASN A 66 1.66 4.99 -13.55
C ASN A 66 1.50 4.17 -14.82
N LYS A 67 1.30 2.88 -14.67
CA LYS A 67 0.99 1.96 -15.77
C LYS A 67 -0.19 1.12 -15.37
N GLY A 68 -1.10 0.90 -16.31
CA GLY A 68 -2.26 0.08 -16.00
C GLY A 68 -2.90 -0.51 -17.25
N VAL A 69 -3.83 -1.40 -16.96
CA VAL A 69 -4.73 -2.00 -17.93
C VAL A 69 -6.13 -1.99 -17.36
N GLU A 70 -7.08 -1.63 -18.20
CA GLU A 70 -8.51 -1.63 -17.88
C GLU A 70 -9.23 -2.52 -18.89
N LEU A 71 -10.13 -3.34 -18.38
CA LEU A 71 -10.97 -4.22 -19.16
C LEU A 71 -12.43 -3.95 -18.79
N SER A 72 -13.27 -3.72 -19.76
CA SER A 72 -14.71 -3.71 -19.63
C SER A 72 -15.34 -4.80 -20.51
N VAL A 73 -16.39 -5.41 -20.00
CA VAL A 73 -17.14 -6.46 -20.69
C VAL A 73 -18.61 -6.23 -20.45
N SER A 74 -19.37 -6.26 -21.54
CA SER A 74 -20.83 -6.33 -21.53
C SER A 74 -21.28 -7.55 -22.31
N ALA A 75 -22.21 -8.32 -21.77
CA ALA A 75 -22.71 -9.53 -22.41
C ALA A 75 -24.23 -9.64 -22.29
N VAL A 76 -24.90 -9.81 -23.42
CA VAL A 76 -26.31 -10.16 -23.46
C VAL A 76 -26.44 -11.67 -23.31
N LEU A 77 -26.76 -12.12 -22.10
CA LEU A 77 -26.87 -13.53 -21.78
C LEU A 77 -28.15 -14.13 -22.32
N PHE A 78 -29.26 -13.41 -22.09
CA PHE A 78 -30.58 -13.79 -22.61
C PHE A 78 -31.30 -12.56 -23.16
N ASP A 79 -31.99 -12.73 -24.27
CA ASP A 79 -32.85 -11.71 -24.87
C ASP A 79 -34.06 -12.39 -25.48
N LYS A 80 -35.17 -12.40 -24.72
CA LYS A 80 -36.47 -12.95 -25.12
C LYS A 80 -37.58 -11.97 -24.78
N LYS A 81 -38.76 -12.11 -25.41
CA LYS A 81 -39.89 -11.19 -25.28
C LYS A 81 -40.25 -10.81 -23.84
N ASN A 82 -40.23 -11.75 -22.92
CA ASN A 82 -40.60 -11.55 -21.50
C ASN A 82 -39.46 -11.76 -20.52
N PHE A 83 -38.22 -11.98 -21.01
CA PHE A 83 -37.06 -12.22 -20.17
C PHE A 83 -35.81 -11.74 -20.88
N SER A 84 -35.10 -10.82 -20.23
CA SER A 84 -33.76 -10.41 -20.67
C SER A 84 -32.82 -10.44 -19.50
N LEU A 85 -31.55 -10.75 -19.74
CA LEU A 85 -30.50 -10.74 -18.75
C LEU A 85 -29.18 -10.29 -19.39
N ASN A 86 -28.62 -9.24 -18.88
CA ASN A 86 -27.32 -8.72 -19.28
C ASN A 86 -26.35 -8.85 -18.12
N PHE A 87 -25.10 -9.03 -18.45
CA PHE A 87 -23.98 -9.04 -17.53
C PHE A 87 -23.03 -7.91 -17.92
N ASN A 88 -22.59 -7.14 -16.93
CA ASN A 88 -21.61 -6.07 -17.08
C ASN A 88 -20.50 -6.27 -16.06
N ALA A 89 -19.25 -6.13 -16.46
CA ALA A 89 -18.11 -6.19 -15.57
C ALA A 89 -17.00 -5.23 -16.01
N ASN A 90 -16.27 -4.73 -15.04
CA ASN A 90 -15.02 -4.03 -15.28
C ASN A 90 -13.95 -4.48 -14.30
N ILE A 91 -12.71 -4.42 -14.75
CA ILE A 91 -11.54 -4.64 -13.91
C ILE A 91 -10.44 -3.70 -14.37
N ALA A 92 -9.80 -3.05 -13.41
CA ALA A 92 -8.65 -2.18 -13.64
C ALA A 92 -7.47 -2.64 -12.80
N TYR A 93 -6.31 -2.72 -13.39
CA TYR A 93 -5.05 -2.93 -12.71
C TYR A 93 -4.15 -1.71 -12.91
N ASN A 94 -3.70 -1.11 -11.81
CA ASN A 94 -2.82 0.05 -11.82
C ASN A 94 -1.58 -0.18 -10.97
N ARG A 95 -0.44 0.23 -11.48
CA ARG A 95 0.81 0.22 -10.73
C ARG A 95 1.52 1.56 -10.86
N ASN A 96 1.62 2.27 -9.76
CA ASN A 96 2.46 3.46 -9.67
C ASN A 96 3.91 3.09 -9.32
N ARG A 97 4.83 3.99 -9.63
CA ARG A 97 6.25 3.88 -9.29
C ARG A 97 6.84 5.27 -9.10
N ILE A 98 7.74 5.39 -8.14
CA ILE A 98 8.55 6.56 -7.92
C ILE A 98 9.84 6.39 -8.72
N ASP A 99 9.99 7.16 -9.81
CA ASP A 99 11.12 7.02 -10.73
C ASP A 99 12.33 7.83 -10.26
N LYS A 100 12.05 8.99 -9.66
CA LYS A 100 13.06 9.93 -9.17
C LYS A 100 12.61 10.59 -7.88
N LEU A 101 13.57 10.83 -6.98
CA LEU A 101 13.47 11.75 -5.86
C LEU A 101 14.65 12.72 -5.92
N ASN A 102 14.35 14.01 -5.89
CA ASN A 102 15.36 15.08 -5.90
C ASN A 102 15.62 15.50 -4.45
N THR A 103 16.19 14.61 -3.66
CA THR A 103 16.51 14.81 -2.26
C THR A 103 17.82 14.10 -1.94
N ASP A 104 18.56 14.62 -0.98
CA ASP A 104 19.80 14.02 -0.46
C ASP A 104 19.52 12.75 0.33
N SER A 105 18.32 12.60 0.82
CA SER A 105 17.86 11.40 1.52
C SER A 105 17.43 10.33 0.52
N PRO A 106 17.80 9.06 0.70
CA PRO A 106 17.41 7.98 -0.20
C PRO A 106 15.90 7.72 -0.17
N TRP A 107 15.20 8.19 0.87
CA TRP A 107 13.78 8.05 1.05
C TRP A 107 13.23 9.18 1.94
N GLN A 108 11.91 9.37 1.87
CA GLN A 108 11.16 10.26 2.74
C GLN A 108 10.13 9.44 3.51
N SER A 109 9.88 9.83 4.74
CA SER A 109 8.90 9.16 5.59
C SER A 109 7.86 10.12 6.13
N SER A 110 6.73 9.58 6.50
CA SER A 110 5.70 10.30 7.24
C SER A 110 5.05 9.40 8.28
N ASN A 111 4.59 10.01 9.36
CA ASN A 111 3.88 9.36 10.44
C ASN A 111 2.41 9.74 10.35
N TRP A 112 1.54 8.76 10.52
CA TRP A 112 0.12 9.02 10.68
C TRP A 112 -0.32 8.92 12.15
N SER A 113 0.40 8.17 12.93
CA SER A 113 0.01 7.73 14.27
C SER A 113 0.17 8.77 15.38
N GLY A 114 0.11 10.07 15.09
CA GLY A 114 0.12 11.12 16.11
C GLY A 114 1.40 11.21 16.94
N SER A 115 1.45 12.16 17.86
CA SER A 115 2.67 12.57 18.58
C SER A 115 3.30 11.49 19.48
N THR A 116 2.53 10.58 20.02
CA THR A 116 3.02 9.54 20.94
C THR A 116 3.74 8.39 20.21
N MET A 117 3.38 8.17 18.95
CA MET A 117 3.97 7.16 18.07
C MET A 117 4.88 7.77 16.99
N ALA A 118 5.19 9.04 17.08
CA ALA A 118 5.99 9.79 16.12
C ALA A 118 7.41 9.25 15.87
N LYS A 119 7.88 8.31 16.70
CA LYS A 119 9.13 7.59 16.48
C LYS A 119 9.08 6.55 15.38
N TYR A 120 7.88 6.19 14.94
CA TYR A 120 7.67 5.09 14.00
C TYR A 120 7.13 5.66 12.70
N GLU A 121 7.92 5.54 11.66
CA GLU A 121 7.53 5.93 10.31
C GLU A 121 6.58 4.88 9.77
N ASP A 122 5.36 5.30 9.41
CA ASP A 122 4.32 4.41 8.91
C ASP A 122 4.35 4.30 7.38
N PHE A 123 4.77 5.37 6.73
CA PHE A 123 4.86 5.46 5.27
C PHE A 123 6.27 5.81 4.84
N ARG A 124 6.69 5.18 3.77
CA ARG A 124 7.98 5.49 3.15
C ARG A 124 7.81 5.70 1.65
N VAL A 125 8.47 6.75 1.15
CA VAL A 125 8.56 7.09 -0.26
C VAL A 125 10.03 6.97 -0.65
N GLU A 126 10.34 6.00 -1.51
CA GLU A 126 11.71 5.76 -1.97
C GLU A 126 11.75 5.54 -3.48
N LYS A 127 12.91 5.80 -4.10
CA LYS A 127 13.10 5.56 -5.52
C LYS A 127 12.93 4.08 -5.85
N GLY A 128 12.08 3.80 -6.84
CA GLY A 128 11.74 2.43 -7.26
C GLY A 128 10.57 1.83 -6.52
N GLY A 129 10.19 2.41 -5.37
CA GLY A 129 9.02 2.04 -4.57
C GLY A 129 7.72 2.55 -5.16
N ARG A 130 6.64 2.39 -4.41
CA ARG A 130 5.28 2.82 -4.77
C ARG A 130 4.78 3.86 -3.79
N LEU A 131 3.89 4.74 -4.23
CA LEU A 131 3.16 5.61 -3.33
C LEU A 131 2.23 4.79 -2.43
N GLY A 132 2.12 5.19 -1.16
CA GLY A 132 1.26 4.53 -0.19
C GLY A 132 1.84 3.24 0.39
N GLU A 133 3.14 2.99 0.29
CA GLU A 133 3.78 1.86 0.95
C GLU A 133 3.81 2.03 2.46
N VAL A 134 3.26 1.04 3.15
CA VAL A 134 3.24 0.95 4.61
C VAL A 134 4.45 0.15 5.07
N TRP A 135 5.18 0.72 6.01
CA TRP A 135 6.35 0.13 6.64
C TRP A 135 6.12 -0.10 8.12
N GLY A 136 6.57 -1.22 8.61
CA GLY A 136 6.39 -1.59 10.00
C GLY A 136 7.10 -2.89 10.33
N TYR A 137 6.77 -3.45 11.48
CA TYR A 137 7.35 -4.68 11.98
C TYR A 137 6.39 -5.83 11.76
N LYS A 138 6.90 -6.95 11.29
CA LYS A 138 6.14 -8.20 11.23
C LYS A 138 6.29 -8.96 12.52
N THR A 139 5.22 -9.62 12.92
CA THR A 139 5.21 -10.51 14.07
C THR A 139 5.73 -11.88 13.69
N ASN A 140 6.52 -12.47 14.58
CA ASN A 140 7.03 -13.85 14.50
C ASN A 140 6.44 -14.72 15.62
N GLY A 141 5.13 -14.64 15.82
CA GLY A 141 4.41 -15.37 16.85
C GLY A 141 4.37 -14.65 18.20
N TYR A 142 4.18 -15.44 19.24
CA TYR A 142 4.04 -14.98 20.63
C TYR A 142 5.05 -15.66 21.54
N TYR A 143 5.46 -14.97 22.59
CA TYR A 143 6.27 -15.58 23.64
C TYR A 143 5.43 -16.59 24.42
N THR A 144 6.00 -17.78 24.61
CA THR A 144 5.39 -18.87 25.37
C THR A 144 6.24 -19.26 26.55
N VAL A 145 5.60 -19.74 27.61
CA VAL A 145 6.29 -20.18 28.81
C VAL A 145 7.05 -21.48 28.51
N TYR A 146 8.30 -21.52 28.92
CA TYR A 146 9.10 -22.73 28.85
C TYR A 146 8.67 -23.72 29.95
N ASP A 147 8.43 -24.94 29.57
CA ASP A 147 8.23 -26.07 30.45
C ASP A 147 8.92 -27.30 29.82
N PRO A 148 9.83 -27.98 30.55
CA PRO A 148 10.62 -29.09 29.98
C PRO A 148 9.77 -30.29 29.54
N VAL A 149 8.56 -30.40 30.04
CA VAL A 149 7.66 -31.55 29.75
C VAL A 149 6.57 -31.17 28.76
N THR A 150 5.88 -30.04 29.01
CA THR A 150 4.68 -29.66 28.22
C THR A 150 4.98 -28.68 27.09
N ASN A 151 6.02 -27.84 27.22
CA ASN A 151 6.42 -26.89 26.20
C ASN A 151 7.94 -26.66 26.17
N PRO A 152 8.73 -27.64 25.70
CA PRO A 152 10.20 -27.56 25.68
C PRO A 152 10.74 -26.49 24.70
N THR A 153 9.90 -25.94 23.82
CA THR A 153 10.23 -24.88 22.86
C THR A 153 9.85 -23.49 23.34
N GLY A 154 9.23 -23.39 24.51
CA GLY A 154 8.91 -22.10 25.12
C GLY A 154 10.14 -21.27 25.43
N GLU A 155 10.01 -19.97 25.37
CA GLU A 155 11.12 -19.03 25.51
C GLU A 155 11.17 -18.30 26.84
N LEU A 156 10.06 -18.26 27.59
CA LEU A 156 9.97 -17.48 28.83
C LEU A 156 10.13 -18.35 30.06
N VAL A 157 10.93 -17.87 31.00
CA VAL A 157 11.11 -18.40 32.35
C VAL A 157 10.73 -17.35 33.38
N TRP A 158 10.13 -17.80 34.52
CA TRP A 158 9.81 -16.90 35.61
C TRP A 158 11.05 -16.70 36.50
N ALA A 159 11.57 -15.48 36.59
CA ALA A 159 12.75 -15.12 37.36
C ALA A 159 12.42 -14.63 38.77
N GLY A 160 11.29 -15.00 39.32
CA GLY A 160 10.87 -14.69 40.70
C GLY A 160 10.09 -13.39 40.87
N SER A 161 10.35 -12.39 40.05
CA SER A 161 9.66 -11.08 40.06
C SER A 161 9.11 -10.68 38.68
N GLU A 162 9.70 -11.21 37.62
CA GLU A 162 9.33 -10.89 36.22
C GLU A 162 9.64 -12.06 35.31
N TRP A 163 9.08 -11.99 34.10
CA TRP A 163 9.39 -12.94 33.03
C TRP A 163 10.69 -12.55 32.34
N GLY A 164 11.57 -13.51 32.14
CA GLY A 164 12.82 -13.37 31.40
C GLY A 164 12.92 -14.34 30.26
N LEU A 165 13.83 -14.12 29.33
CA LEU A 165 14.16 -15.07 28.30
C LEU A 165 14.99 -16.22 28.87
N LYS A 166 14.70 -17.43 28.43
CA LYS A 166 15.52 -18.60 28.67
C LYS A 166 16.90 -18.40 28.04
N ASP A 167 17.94 -18.89 28.70
CA ASP A 167 19.30 -18.82 28.19
C ASP A 167 19.44 -19.37 26.78
N GLY A 168 20.13 -18.63 25.91
CA GLY A 168 20.36 -18.97 24.52
C GLY A 168 19.22 -18.59 23.56
N MET A 169 18.13 -18.01 24.05
CA MET A 169 17.06 -17.49 23.18
C MET A 169 17.38 -16.08 22.67
N GLN A 170 17.03 -15.83 21.42
CA GLN A 170 17.18 -14.50 20.83
C GLN A 170 16.16 -13.54 21.44
N ASP A 171 16.63 -12.35 21.81
CA ASP A 171 15.76 -11.26 22.23
C ASP A 171 15.04 -10.66 21.01
N ASN A 172 13.79 -11.04 20.83
CA ASN A 172 12.86 -10.48 19.83
C ASN A 172 11.86 -9.54 20.51
N SER A 173 12.18 -9.08 21.73
CA SER A 173 11.36 -8.10 22.44
C SER A 173 11.53 -6.75 21.77
N PRO A 174 10.47 -6.17 21.26
CA PRO A 174 10.58 -4.86 20.66
C PRO A 174 10.86 -3.83 21.76
N THR A 175 11.82 -2.98 21.53
CA THR A 175 11.97 -1.69 22.23
C THR A 175 10.65 -0.89 22.26
N ILE A 176 9.74 -1.21 21.35
CA ILE A 176 8.38 -0.69 21.22
C ILE A 176 7.50 -1.04 22.42
N THR A 177 7.62 -2.23 23.00
CA THR A 177 6.83 -2.67 24.18
C THR A 177 7.49 -2.33 25.52
N GLY A 178 8.57 -1.57 25.49
CA GLY A 178 9.33 -1.19 26.70
C GLY A 178 10.21 -2.29 27.26
N GLY A 179 10.53 -3.32 26.46
CA GLY A 179 11.49 -4.37 26.81
C GLY A 179 11.00 -5.35 27.88
N LYS A 180 9.71 -5.43 28.15
CA LYS A 180 9.14 -6.37 29.11
C LYS A 180 8.64 -7.63 28.42
N TYR A 181 8.98 -8.77 28.99
CA TYR A 181 8.48 -10.06 28.55
C TYR A 181 7.24 -10.45 29.32
N TYR A 182 6.27 -11.05 28.62
CA TYR A 182 5.11 -11.68 29.24
C TYR A 182 4.54 -12.76 28.32
N PRO A 183 3.95 -13.81 28.87
CA PRO A 183 3.30 -14.86 28.08
C PRO A 183 2.21 -14.26 27.17
N GLY A 184 2.23 -14.61 25.89
CA GLY A 184 1.34 -14.03 24.88
C GLY A 184 1.83 -12.69 24.32
N GLY A 185 2.99 -12.15 24.79
CA GLY A 185 3.62 -10.99 24.20
C GLY A 185 4.05 -11.25 22.76
N LEU A 186 3.92 -10.25 21.89
CA LEU A 186 4.30 -10.36 20.47
C LEU A 186 5.82 -10.48 20.32
N LYS A 187 6.25 -11.42 19.49
CA LYS A 187 7.62 -11.48 18.97
C LYS A 187 7.66 -10.77 17.63
N LEU A 188 8.73 -10.02 17.37
CA LEU A 188 8.95 -9.39 16.07
C LEU A 188 9.98 -10.18 15.26
N GLU A 189 9.87 -10.08 13.93
CA GLU A 189 10.98 -10.45 13.06
C GLU A 189 12.15 -9.51 13.30
N CYS A 190 13.33 -10.09 13.59
CA CYS A 190 14.56 -9.36 13.84
C CYS A 190 15.61 -9.69 12.78
N ASP A 191 16.58 -8.79 12.64
CA ASP A 191 17.78 -9.07 11.87
C ASP A 191 18.70 -10.06 12.63
N LYS A 192 19.83 -10.38 12.02
CA LYS A 192 20.82 -11.30 12.62
C LYS A 192 21.46 -10.79 13.92
N ASP A 193 21.36 -9.50 14.19
CA ASP A 193 21.89 -8.84 15.36
C ASP A 193 20.84 -8.65 16.46
N GLY A 194 19.60 -9.16 16.25
CA GLY A 194 18.49 -9.09 17.20
C GLY A 194 17.67 -7.80 17.14
N ASN A 195 17.96 -6.89 16.20
CA ASN A 195 17.20 -5.66 16.09
C ASN A 195 15.90 -5.90 15.33
N PRO A 196 14.76 -5.33 15.77
CA PRO A 196 13.50 -5.44 15.07
C PRO A 196 13.61 -4.95 13.63
N LEU A 197 13.23 -5.81 12.69
CA LEU A 197 13.36 -5.56 11.26
C LEU A 197 12.15 -4.78 10.74
N LYS A 198 12.36 -3.50 10.45
CA LYS A 198 11.35 -2.69 9.79
C LYS A 198 11.32 -3.02 8.30
N GLN A 199 10.15 -3.39 7.79
CA GLN A 199 9.99 -3.86 6.42
C GLN A 199 8.67 -3.39 5.81
N ARG A 200 8.55 -3.49 4.50
CA ARG A 200 7.33 -3.17 3.80
C ARG A 200 6.25 -4.20 4.12
N LEU A 201 5.16 -3.74 4.75
CA LEU A 201 4.01 -4.58 5.11
C LEU A 201 2.99 -4.69 3.98
N GLY A 202 2.83 -3.62 3.20
CA GLY A 202 1.83 -3.59 2.14
C GLY A 202 1.77 -2.23 1.44
N ASN A 203 0.65 -1.99 0.80
CA ASN A 203 0.35 -0.72 0.15
C ASN A 203 -1.11 -0.35 0.38
N THR A 204 -1.38 0.90 0.70
CA THR A 204 -2.74 1.41 0.94
C THR A 204 -3.55 1.61 -0.33
N ILE A 205 -2.87 1.65 -1.48
CA ILE A 205 -3.51 1.80 -2.78
C ILE A 205 -3.70 0.41 -3.38
N ALA A 206 -4.94 -0.03 -3.50
CA ALA A 206 -5.28 -1.30 -4.13
C ALA A 206 -4.80 -1.30 -5.60
N PRO A 207 -3.97 -2.28 -6.01
CA PRO A 207 -3.51 -2.34 -7.39
C PRO A 207 -4.61 -2.78 -8.36
N THR A 208 -5.60 -3.51 -7.86
CA THR A 208 -6.70 -4.04 -8.67
C THR A 208 -8.02 -3.58 -8.09
N THR A 209 -8.86 -3.04 -8.92
CA THR A 209 -10.24 -2.65 -8.61
C THR A 209 -11.15 -3.17 -9.70
N GLY A 210 -12.39 -3.46 -9.37
CA GLY A 210 -13.36 -3.93 -10.36
C GLY A 210 -14.72 -4.14 -9.73
N GLY A 211 -15.70 -4.33 -10.61
CA GLY A 211 -17.06 -4.60 -10.24
C GLY A 211 -17.76 -5.42 -11.32
N PHE A 212 -18.85 -6.03 -10.95
CA PHE A 212 -19.72 -6.70 -11.91
C PHE A 212 -21.17 -6.56 -11.47
N GLY A 213 -22.06 -6.65 -12.44
CA GLY A 213 -23.47 -6.55 -12.18
C GLY A 213 -24.28 -7.29 -13.22
N PHE A 214 -25.54 -7.47 -12.90
CA PHE A 214 -26.56 -8.02 -13.76
C PHE A 214 -27.72 -7.05 -13.85
N ASP A 215 -28.21 -6.83 -15.04
CA ASP A 215 -29.46 -6.12 -15.27
C ASP A 215 -30.36 -6.93 -16.20
N GLY A 216 -31.65 -6.72 -16.08
CA GLY A 216 -32.59 -7.49 -16.89
C GLY A 216 -34.03 -7.20 -16.60
N ARG A 217 -34.88 -7.98 -17.29
CA ARG A 217 -36.34 -7.90 -17.17
C ARG A 217 -36.94 -9.29 -17.00
N VAL A 218 -37.95 -9.36 -16.16
CA VAL A 218 -38.77 -10.55 -15.97
C VAL A 218 -40.27 -10.10 -16.08
N GLY A 219 -40.92 -10.36 -17.17
CA GLY A 219 -42.28 -9.87 -17.44
C GLY A 219 -42.33 -8.34 -17.46
N ASN A 220 -43.01 -7.74 -16.49
CA ASN A 220 -43.16 -6.30 -16.34
C ASN A 220 -42.18 -5.68 -15.33
N PHE A 221 -41.27 -6.47 -14.74
CA PHE A 221 -40.34 -6.03 -13.73
C PHE A 221 -38.94 -5.92 -14.31
N ASP A 222 -38.32 -4.77 -14.14
CA ASP A 222 -36.90 -4.56 -14.42
C ASP A 222 -36.10 -4.66 -13.11
N PHE A 223 -34.87 -5.20 -13.17
CA PHE A 223 -33.98 -5.29 -12.03
C PHE A 223 -32.54 -4.93 -12.42
N ASN A 224 -31.80 -4.44 -11.44
CA ASN A 224 -30.35 -4.21 -11.55
C ASN A 224 -29.72 -4.64 -10.22
N VAL A 225 -28.65 -5.41 -10.30
CA VAL A 225 -27.84 -5.88 -9.16
C VAL A 225 -26.37 -5.59 -9.49
N PHE A 226 -25.73 -4.84 -8.59
CA PHE A 226 -24.32 -4.48 -8.72
C PHE A 226 -23.54 -4.95 -7.49
#